data_621e56390d4bf5e7072d1643d28f5f83
#
_entry.id   621e56390d4bf5e7072d1643d28f5f83
#
_cell.length_a   1.000
_cell.length_b   1.000
_cell.length_c   1.000
_cell.angle_alpha   90.00
_cell.angle_beta   90.00
_cell.angle_gamma   90.00
#
_symmetry.space_group_name_H-M   'P 1'
#
loop_
_entity.id
_entity.type
_entity.pdbx_description
1 polymer ?
#
loop_
_entity_poly.entity_id
_entity_poly.type
_entity_poly.pdbx_seq_one_letter_code
_entity_poly.pdbx_strand_id
1 'polypeptide(L)'
;MEVVAYYRVSTKGQGESGLGLEAQREYIKFAAEQHGWVVVAEFEDVGVSGGIHPLERPAGAKAFADGHPVVVAKLDRLSRDVEHIAGLMKRHEFRVATMPTADAFQLHIYAVLAEQERRFISERTKAAL
;
A
#
# COMPACT_ATOMS: atom_id res chain seq x y z
N MET A 1 -12.38 15.66 0.96
CA MET A 1 -11.27 15.32 1.86
C MET A 1 -9.95 15.45 1.10
N GLU A 2 -9.01 16.15 1.68
CA GLU A 2 -7.68 16.26 1.09
C GLU A 2 -6.83 15.07 1.50
N VAL A 3 -6.12 14.49 0.54
CA VAL A 3 -5.30 13.29 0.76
C VAL A 3 -3.96 13.45 0.06
N VAL A 4 -2.99 12.64 0.46
CA VAL A 4 -1.74 12.51 -0.28
C VAL A 4 -1.63 11.12 -0.84
N ALA A 5 -1.09 11.00 -2.04
CA ALA A 5 -0.93 9.71 -2.71
C ALA A 5 0.48 9.17 -2.45
N TYR A 6 0.57 7.88 -2.20
CA TYR A 6 1.85 7.21 -2.04
C TYR A 6 1.96 6.06 -3.03
N TYR A 7 3.07 6.02 -3.75
CA TYR A 7 3.37 4.99 -4.74
C TYR A 7 4.67 4.28 -4.37
N ARG A 8 4.72 2.98 -4.60
CA ARG A 8 5.95 2.22 -4.41
C ARG A 8 6.14 1.24 -5.55
N VAL A 9 7.30 1.29 -6.19
CA VAL A 9 7.72 0.31 -7.20
C VAL A 9 9.12 -0.17 -6.85
N SER A 10 9.41 -1.45 -7.09
CA SER A 10 10.76 -1.96 -6.94
C SER A 10 11.53 -1.73 -8.24
N THR A 11 12.86 -1.78 -8.20
CA THR A 11 13.68 -1.63 -9.39
C THR A 11 13.43 -2.73 -10.41
N LYS A 12 13.03 -3.90 -9.93
CA LYS A 12 12.72 -5.05 -10.76
C LYS A 12 11.22 -5.34 -10.75
N GLY A 13 10.44 -4.33 -10.37
CA GLY A 13 9.05 -4.51 -10.06
C GLY A 13 8.13 -4.74 -11.23
N GLN A 14 8.57 -4.44 -12.44
CA GLN A 14 7.72 -4.61 -13.60
C GLN A 14 7.27 -6.04 -13.82
N GLY A 15 7.90 -7.00 -13.16
CA GLY A 15 7.51 -8.40 -13.26
C GLY A 15 6.80 -8.96 -12.05
N GLU A 16 6.72 -8.25 -10.96
CA GLU A 16 6.22 -8.81 -9.71
C GLU A 16 4.70 -8.82 -9.60
N SER A 17 4.09 -7.67 -9.53
CA SER A 17 2.63 -7.61 -9.37
C SER A 17 1.96 -6.98 -10.58
N GLY A 18 2.73 -6.57 -11.56
CA GLY A 18 2.21 -5.85 -12.71
C GLY A 18 1.65 -4.48 -12.37
N LEU A 19 1.93 -3.97 -11.18
CA LEU A 19 1.38 -2.71 -10.73
C LEU A 19 2.45 -1.62 -10.72
N GLY A 20 2.75 -1.11 -11.90
CA GLY A 20 3.68 -0.01 -12.06
C GLY A 20 3.10 1.31 -11.60
N LEU A 21 3.91 2.35 -11.68
CA LEU A 21 3.55 3.68 -11.20
C LEU A 21 2.28 4.23 -11.85
N GLU A 22 2.16 4.10 -13.17
CA GLU A 22 0.98 4.60 -13.89
C GLU A 22 -0.29 3.89 -13.46
N ALA A 23 -0.25 2.58 -13.27
CA ALA A 23 -1.40 1.82 -12.82
C ALA A 23 -1.82 2.24 -11.42
N GLN A 24 -0.86 2.48 -10.53
CA GLN A 24 -1.15 2.97 -9.19
C GLN A 24 -1.82 4.34 -9.23
N ARG A 25 -1.33 5.23 -10.07
CA ARG A 25 -1.93 6.56 -10.23
C ARG A 25 -3.38 6.45 -10.71
N GLU A 26 -3.64 5.58 -11.68
CA GLU A 26 -4.99 5.41 -12.21
C GLU A 26 -5.95 4.89 -11.14
N TYR A 27 -5.54 3.91 -10.33
CA TYR A 27 -6.37 3.41 -9.24
C TYR A 27 -6.71 4.52 -8.25
N ILE A 28 -5.73 5.32 -7.87
CA ILE A 28 -5.94 6.40 -6.90
C ILE A 28 -6.79 7.51 -7.50
N LYS A 29 -6.54 7.87 -8.75
CA LYS A 29 -7.32 8.89 -9.46
C LYS A 29 -8.79 8.49 -9.53
N PHE A 30 -9.05 7.23 -9.91
CA PHE A 30 -10.42 6.75 -10.00
C PHE A 30 -11.12 6.81 -8.64
N ALA A 31 -10.48 6.31 -7.59
CA ALA A 31 -11.05 6.35 -6.25
C ALA A 31 -11.30 7.78 -5.78
N ALA A 32 -10.35 8.67 -6.04
CA ALA A 32 -10.49 10.08 -5.67
C ALA A 32 -11.69 10.73 -6.35
N GLU A 33 -11.89 10.46 -7.64
CA GLU A 33 -13.02 10.97 -8.37
C GLU A 33 -14.36 10.44 -7.83
N GLN A 34 -14.39 9.14 -7.48
CA GLN A 34 -15.61 8.52 -6.97
C GLN A 34 -15.98 8.99 -5.56
N HIS A 35 -15.01 9.32 -4.75
CA HIS A 35 -15.23 9.65 -3.34
C HIS A 35 -15.00 11.11 -2.98
N GLY A 36 -14.73 11.95 -3.96
CA GLY A 36 -14.54 13.37 -3.73
C GLY A 36 -13.25 13.71 -3.00
N TRP A 37 -12.23 12.89 -3.13
CA TRP A 37 -10.93 13.18 -2.55
C TRP A 37 -10.13 14.09 -3.45
N VAL A 38 -9.35 14.99 -2.85
CA VAL A 38 -8.45 15.89 -3.58
C VAL A 38 -7.02 15.49 -3.23
N VAL A 39 -6.26 15.05 -4.22
CA VAL A 39 -4.86 14.67 -4.02
C VAL A 39 -4.03 15.92 -4.02
N VAL A 40 -3.52 16.31 -2.85
CA VAL A 40 -2.77 17.57 -2.68
C VAL A 40 -1.26 17.39 -2.81
N ALA A 41 -0.77 16.16 -2.73
CA ALA A 41 0.64 15.86 -2.91
C ALA A 41 0.82 14.40 -3.29
N GLU A 42 1.93 14.09 -3.96
CA GLU A 42 2.27 12.73 -4.35
C GLU A 42 3.68 12.42 -3.87
N PHE A 43 3.86 11.21 -3.37
CA PHE A 43 5.16 10.73 -2.90
C PHE A 43 5.42 9.36 -3.52
N GLU A 44 6.65 9.13 -3.99
CA GLU A 44 6.97 7.85 -4.59
C GLU A 44 8.33 7.33 -4.15
N ASP A 45 8.40 6.04 -3.90
CA ASP A 45 9.64 5.32 -3.65
C ASP A 45 9.88 4.34 -4.80
N VAL A 46 11.01 4.49 -5.46
CA VAL A 46 11.43 3.63 -6.55
C VAL A 46 12.60 2.79 -6.06
N GLY A 47 12.54 1.49 -6.32
CA GLY A 47 13.61 0.59 -5.91
C GLY A 47 13.56 0.21 -4.44
N VAL A 48 12.39 0.30 -3.81
CA VAL A 48 12.23 0.03 -2.39
C VAL A 48 11.32 -1.17 -2.19
N SER A 49 11.80 -2.15 -1.43
CA SER A 49 11.07 -3.37 -1.15
C SER A 49 9.85 -3.14 -0.26
N GLY A 50 8.77 -3.90 -0.52
CA GLY A 50 7.59 -3.91 0.32
C GLY A 50 7.82 -4.48 1.72
N GLY A 51 8.97 -5.13 1.94
CA GLY A 51 9.34 -5.64 3.26
C GLY A 51 9.94 -4.60 4.19
N ILE A 52 10.31 -3.42 3.65
CA ILE A 52 10.84 -2.34 4.48
C ILE A 52 9.65 -1.58 5.07
N HIS A 53 9.70 -1.29 6.38
CA HIS A 53 8.61 -0.56 7.03
C HIS A 53 8.34 0.75 6.29
N PRO A 54 7.05 1.10 6.04
CA PRO A 54 6.73 2.33 5.31
C PRO A 54 7.35 3.60 5.89
N LEU A 55 7.45 3.70 7.21
CA LEU A 55 8.03 4.86 7.86
C LEU A 55 9.57 4.92 7.76
N GLU A 56 10.20 3.84 7.32
CA GLU A 56 11.64 3.80 7.08
C GLU A 56 12.00 4.04 5.61
N ARG A 57 10.99 4.14 4.75
CA ARG A 57 11.20 4.45 3.33
C ARG A 57 11.33 5.96 3.16
N PRO A 58 12.20 6.44 2.28
CA PRO A 58 12.39 7.90 2.10
C PRO A 58 11.09 8.66 1.82
N ALA A 59 10.33 8.24 0.82
CA ALA A 59 9.09 8.93 0.48
C ALA A 59 7.93 8.50 1.40
N GLY A 60 7.92 7.26 1.86
CA GLY A 60 6.90 6.78 2.79
C GLY A 60 6.89 7.58 4.09
N ALA A 61 8.07 7.85 4.65
CA ALA A 61 8.18 8.66 5.85
C ALA A 61 7.60 10.06 5.64
N LYS A 62 7.88 10.67 4.49
CA LYS A 62 7.36 12.01 4.16
C LYS A 62 5.85 12.00 3.98
N ALA A 63 5.33 10.97 3.31
CA ALA A 63 3.88 10.86 3.07
C ALA A 63 3.12 10.80 4.41
N PHE A 64 3.57 9.98 5.33
CA PHE A 64 2.90 9.84 6.63
C PHE A 64 3.17 11.01 7.57
N ALA A 65 4.21 11.78 7.35
CA ALA A 65 4.49 12.98 8.14
C ALA A 65 3.72 14.21 7.63
N ASP A 66 3.10 14.13 6.47
CA ASP A 66 2.42 15.27 5.84
C ASP A 66 1.20 15.76 6.62
N GLY A 67 0.52 14.86 7.32
CA GLY A 67 -0.65 15.24 8.12
C GLY A 67 -1.99 14.99 7.43
N HIS A 68 -2.00 14.66 6.15
CA HIS A 68 -3.20 14.25 5.44
C HIS A 68 -3.32 12.73 5.41
N PRO A 69 -4.53 12.19 5.24
CA PRO A 69 -4.66 10.75 5.01
C PRO A 69 -3.86 10.32 3.78
N VAL A 70 -3.19 9.19 3.89
CA VAL A 70 -2.38 8.62 2.80
C VAL A 70 -3.24 7.65 2.00
N VAL A 71 -3.19 7.75 0.67
CA VAL A 71 -3.88 6.81 -0.21
C VAL A 71 -2.87 5.98 -0.97
N VAL A 72 -3.04 4.67 -0.94
CA VAL A 72 -2.23 3.74 -1.73
C VAL A 72 -3.16 2.99 -2.68
N ALA A 73 -2.63 2.51 -3.81
CA ALA A 73 -3.44 1.81 -4.79
C ALA A 73 -3.96 0.49 -4.26
N LYS A 74 -3.06 -0.31 -3.71
CA LYS A 74 -3.37 -1.61 -3.09
C LYS A 74 -2.59 -1.75 -1.80
N LEU A 75 -3.09 -2.58 -0.91
CA LEU A 75 -2.49 -2.74 0.41
C LEU A 75 -1.04 -3.21 0.34
N ASP A 76 -0.69 -4.07 -0.62
CA ASP A 76 0.67 -4.58 -0.76
C ASP A 76 1.68 -3.51 -1.23
N ARG A 77 1.21 -2.39 -1.76
CA ARG A 77 2.08 -1.24 -2.05
C ARG A 77 2.48 -0.53 -0.77
N LEU A 78 1.61 -0.59 0.24
CA LEU A 78 1.93 -0.04 1.55
C LEU A 78 2.88 -0.97 2.30
N SER A 79 2.50 -2.22 2.50
CA SER A 79 3.37 -3.22 3.12
C SER A 79 2.85 -4.62 2.86
N ARG A 80 3.74 -5.59 2.91
CA ARG A 80 3.39 -7.02 2.87
C ARG A 80 3.36 -7.63 4.27
N ASP A 81 3.68 -6.84 5.28
CA ASP A 81 3.80 -7.30 6.66
C ASP A 81 2.59 -6.81 7.46
N VAL A 82 1.81 -7.77 7.97
CA VAL A 82 0.59 -7.45 8.72
C VAL A 82 0.89 -6.63 9.98
N GLU A 83 2.06 -6.82 10.58
CA GLU A 83 2.48 -6.07 11.75
C GLU A 83 2.68 -4.59 11.41
N HIS A 84 3.27 -4.30 10.25
CA HIS A 84 3.42 -2.92 9.77
C HIS A 84 2.05 -2.26 9.57
N ILE A 85 1.14 -2.98 8.94
CA ILE A 85 -0.21 -2.46 8.66
C ILE A 85 -0.94 -2.17 9.98
N ALA A 86 -0.93 -3.12 10.91
CA ALA A 86 -1.59 -2.95 12.18
C ALA A 86 -1.04 -1.76 12.98
N GLY A 87 0.27 -1.60 12.97
CA GLY A 87 0.92 -0.48 13.66
C GLY A 87 0.57 0.86 13.03
N LEU A 88 0.53 0.93 11.71
CA LEU A 88 0.16 2.16 11.01
C LEU A 88 -1.28 2.56 11.30
N MET A 89 -2.20 1.59 11.35
CA MET A 89 -3.61 1.87 11.64
C MET A 89 -3.84 2.56 12.97
N LYS A 90 -2.96 2.33 13.95
CA LYS A 90 -3.07 2.93 15.27
C LYS A 90 -2.67 4.39 15.31
N ARG A 91 -1.83 4.82 14.38
CA ARG A 91 -1.18 6.14 14.44
C ARG A 91 -1.48 7.03 13.26
N HIS A 92 -1.93 6.45 12.15
CA HIS A 92 -2.12 7.17 10.90
C HIS A 92 -3.41 6.76 10.23
N GLU A 93 -3.97 7.68 9.48
CA GLU A 93 -5.12 7.39 8.65
C GLU A 93 -4.62 7.10 7.24
N PHE A 94 -5.05 5.98 6.66
CA PHE A 94 -4.76 5.70 5.26
C PHE A 94 -5.97 5.03 4.61
N ARG A 95 -6.01 5.11 3.29
CA ARG A 95 -7.06 4.52 2.46
C ARG A 95 -6.41 3.68 1.38
N VAL A 96 -7.12 2.65 0.95
CA VAL A 96 -6.67 1.79 -0.15
C VAL A 96 -7.63 2.02 -1.31
N ALA A 97 -7.11 2.44 -2.47
CA ALA A 97 -7.94 2.82 -3.61
C ALA A 97 -8.84 1.69 -4.11
N THR A 98 -8.37 0.45 -4.07
CA THR A 98 -9.18 -0.71 -4.47
C THR A 98 -10.20 -1.11 -3.43
N MET A 99 -10.12 -0.56 -2.22
CA MET A 99 -11.06 -0.81 -1.13
C MET A 99 -11.33 0.52 -0.41
N PRO A 100 -11.89 1.52 -1.11
CA PRO A 100 -11.91 2.88 -0.59
C PRO A 100 -12.80 3.09 0.63
N THR A 101 -13.75 2.20 0.85
CA THR A 101 -14.67 2.28 1.99
C THR A 101 -14.33 1.29 3.11
N ALA A 102 -13.24 0.54 2.95
CA ALA A 102 -12.85 -0.43 3.98
C ALA A 102 -12.40 0.29 5.24
N ASP A 103 -12.91 -0.17 6.38
CA ASP A 103 -12.48 0.33 7.69
C ASP A 103 -11.22 -0.39 8.17
N ALA A 104 -10.70 0.01 9.33
CA ALA A 104 -9.49 -0.57 9.89
C ALA A 104 -9.62 -2.08 10.11
N PHE A 105 -10.78 -2.53 10.56
CA PHE A 105 -11.03 -3.95 10.80
C PHE A 105 -10.92 -4.74 9.49
N GLN A 106 -11.58 -4.26 8.45
CA GLN A 106 -11.56 -4.91 7.14
C GLN A 106 -10.16 -4.94 6.54
N LEU A 107 -9.43 -3.84 6.63
CA LEU A 107 -8.06 -3.78 6.12
C LEU A 107 -7.14 -4.73 6.88
N HIS A 108 -7.33 -4.86 8.20
CA HIS A 108 -6.55 -5.78 9.01
C HIS A 108 -6.79 -7.22 8.56
N ILE A 109 -8.05 -7.59 8.32
CA ILE A 109 -8.39 -8.93 7.85
C ILE A 109 -7.76 -9.20 6.48
N TYR A 110 -7.85 -8.25 5.55
CA TYR A 110 -7.23 -8.40 4.23
C TYR A 110 -5.70 -8.57 4.34
N ALA A 111 -5.06 -7.83 5.24
CA ALA A 111 -3.61 -7.95 5.45
C ALA A 111 -3.24 -9.34 5.97
N VAL A 112 -4.01 -9.87 6.91
CA VAL A 112 -3.78 -11.21 7.47
C VAL A 112 -3.97 -12.28 6.39
N LEU A 113 -5.03 -12.17 5.59
CA LEU A 113 -5.29 -13.12 4.52
C LEU A 113 -4.20 -13.10 3.46
N ALA A 114 -3.71 -11.93 3.09
CA ALA A 114 -2.64 -11.78 2.11
C ALA A 114 -1.34 -12.41 2.62
N GLU A 115 -1.04 -12.22 3.90
CA GLU A 115 0.14 -12.84 4.51
C GLU A 115 0.04 -14.35 4.53
N GLN A 116 -1.14 -14.87 4.87
CA GLN A 116 -1.40 -16.30 4.89
C GLN A 116 -1.25 -16.91 3.49
N GLU A 117 -1.76 -16.23 2.47
CA GLU A 117 -1.65 -16.69 1.10
C GLU A 117 -0.18 -16.76 0.66
N ARG A 118 0.62 -15.74 0.97
CA ARG A 118 2.05 -15.77 0.64
C ARG A 118 2.76 -16.92 1.35
N ARG A 119 2.39 -17.20 2.59
CA ARG A 119 2.95 -18.32 3.35
C ARG A 119 2.62 -19.65 2.69
N PHE A 120 1.38 -19.86 2.28
CA PHE A 120 0.97 -21.08 1.58
C PHE A 120 1.71 -21.25 0.25
N ILE A 121 1.89 -20.20 -0.51
CA ILE A 121 2.64 -20.25 -1.76
C ILE A 121 4.08 -20.67 -1.50
N SER A 122 4.72 -20.09 -0.49
CA SER A 122 6.08 -20.42 -0.10
C SER A 122 6.21 -21.89 0.31
N GLU A 123 5.27 -22.39 1.09
CA GLU A 123 5.29 -23.79 1.53
C GLU A 123 5.11 -24.77 0.37
N ARG A 124 4.22 -24.46 -0.55
CA ARG A 124 4.03 -25.29 -1.74
C ARG A 124 5.27 -25.33 -2.62
N THR A 125 5.94 -24.20 -2.76
CA THR A 125 7.19 -24.12 -3.51
C THR A 125 8.26 -25.00 -2.88
N LYS A 126 8.40 -24.93 -1.57
CA LYS A 126 9.36 -25.79 -0.85
C LYS A 126 9.04 -27.27 -0.99
N ALA A 127 7.75 -27.62 -0.91
CA ALA A 127 7.32 -29.00 -1.04
C ALA A 127 7.58 -29.56 -2.45
N ALA A 128 7.55 -28.72 -3.47
CA ALA A 128 7.79 -29.12 -4.86
C ALA A 128 9.28 -29.31 -5.16
N LEU A 129 10.16 -28.80 -4.34
CA LEU A 129 11.60 -28.98 -4.51
C LEU A 129 12.06 -30.30 -3.92
#